data_4346d7a18c9c0715627d98b7de96f3c5
#
_entry.id   4346d7a18c9c0715627d98b7de96f3c5
#
_cell.length_a   1.000
_cell.length_b   1.000
_cell.length_c   1.000
_cell.angle_alpha   90.00
_cell.angle_beta   90.00
_cell.angle_gamma   90.00
#
_symmetry.space_group_name_H-M   'P 1'
#
loop_
_entity.id
_entity.type
_entity.pdbx_description
1 polymer ?
#
loop_
_entity_poly.entity_id
_entity_poly.type
_entity_poly.pdbx_seq_one_letter_code
_entity_poly.pdbx_strand_id
1 'polypeptide(L)'
;MRFSPFFFLGSWFVASFLPIWAQNVDSIGGQSLPPQPYTSSLSRIDAVEVGGSLGNVLVMDQYQRAWTSGTSLSNVIFSLRHRTLSDSTDIFAHDYHYPTWGLSLQWANLSRTTMQKTASSAWGQLQPVDYASHPGHLLALVGSFSRPFRRSSWGEWGYSIEEGLAFNTRPYNKKNNADNELTGSPLLFHFGASLYGELRLSSRFSLRADLAFRHVSNGATYRPNKGANMWQPTLALQYELQHTSLRKGTMKSTIFEHANKEVAIKSGVFSKSSPYFCEFSPHWFVHLEGNLGMRTLLEEWLRTQYQTSPTSPDYRTDHFKRYFVYNLQGDVMRRYARRWAVGAGLDVFTLPYVDELRNYAPRHGEGRKYAPLSLGIALKHESYYQRLSSYVHVGYYLLRETGGLPSTDETPYYERVGLRYHFGNLSQALKHRGLTLSIGIKAHKLKADFAEIGIGWDF
;
A
#
# COMPACT_ATOMS: atom_id res chain seq x y z
N MET A 1 -13.92 22.39 -12.18
CA MET A 1 -14.17 21.62 -10.96
C MET A 1 -12.88 20.94 -10.56
N ARG A 2 -12.27 21.38 -9.44
CA ARG A 2 -11.05 20.76 -8.90
C ARG A 2 -11.48 19.50 -8.14
N PHE A 3 -11.36 18.32 -8.74
CA PHE A 3 -11.49 17.07 -8.01
C PHE A 3 -10.30 16.95 -7.07
N SER A 4 -10.60 16.97 -5.78
CA SER A 4 -9.65 16.84 -4.69
C SER A 4 -8.97 15.46 -4.71
N PRO A 5 -7.65 15.35 -4.48
CA PRO A 5 -6.93 14.09 -4.41
C PRO A 5 -7.27 13.24 -3.17
N PHE A 6 -8.31 13.60 -2.42
CA PHE A 6 -8.76 12.89 -1.21
C PHE A 6 -9.24 11.44 -1.43
N PHE A 7 -9.43 11.02 -2.69
CA PHE A 7 -9.93 9.66 -2.98
C PHE A 7 -8.92 8.55 -2.64
N PHE A 8 -7.64 8.83 -2.56
CA PHE A 8 -6.59 7.82 -2.34
C PHE A 8 -6.30 7.52 -0.87
N LEU A 9 -6.24 8.53 -0.03
CA LEU A 9 -6.22 8.34 1.43
C LEU A 9 -7.52 7.68 1.91
N GLY A 10 -8.64 7.96 1.21
CA GLY A 10 -9.94 7.35 1.49
C GLY A 10 -9.92 5.83 1.36
N SER A 11 -9.22 5.23 0.40
CA SER A 11 -9.22 3.77 0.20
C SER A 11 -8.43 3.03 1.29
N TRP A 12 -7.30 3.55 1.75
CA TRP A 12 -6.54 3.01 2.88
C TRP A 12 -7.21 3.32 4.22
N PHE A 13 -7.71 4.55 4.40
CA PHE A 13 -8.48 4.96 5.56
C PHE A 13 -9.80 4.19 5.68
N VAL A 14 -10.52 4.03 4.58
CA VAL A 14 -11.80 3.29 4.55
C VAL A 14 -11.58 1.80 4.80
N ALA A 15 -10.51 1.18 4.27
CA ALA A 15 -10.19 -0.21 4.57
C ALA A 15 -9.85 -0.43 6.06
N SER A 16 -9.25 0.57 6.71
CA SER A 16 -8.91 0.54 8.14
C SER A 16 -10.07 0.95 9.07
N PHE A 17 -10.98 1.82 8.64
CA PHE A 17 -12.01 2.43 9.48
C PHE A 17 -13.44 1.90 9.30
N LEU A 18 -13.73 1.16 8.24
CA LEU A 18 -15.09 0.69 7.93
C LEU A 18 -15.84 -0.14 9.00
N PRO A 19 -15.27 -0.61 10.11
CA PRO A 19 -16.06 -1.30 11.12
C PRO A 19 -16.17 -0.60 12.48
N ILE A 20 -16.21 0.73 12.53
CA ILE A 20 -16.41 1.45 13.82
C ILE A 20 -17.81 1.21 14.41
N TRP A 21 -18.77 0.69 13.62
CA TRP A 21 -20.19 0.61 14.01
C TRP A 21 -20.65 -0.73 14.64
N ALA A 22 -19.76 -1.65 14.94
CA ALA A 22 -20.16 -2.94 15.53
C ALA A 22 -19.21 -3.41 16.61
N GLN A 23 -19.18 -2.76 17.77
CA GLN A 23 -18.60 -3.34 18.96
C GLN A 23 -19.22 -2.77 20.24
N ASN A 24 -20.03 -3.60 20.90
CA ASN A 24 -20.14 -3.58 22.36
C ASN A 24 -19.25 -4.72 22.87
N VAL A 25 -18.29 -4.42 23.72
CA VAL A 25 -17.39 -5.39 24.34
C VAL A 25 -17.65 -5.37 25.84
N ASP A 26 -18.17 -6.47 26.34
CA ASP A 26 -18.19 -6.74 27.76
C ASP A 26 -16.95 -7.55 28.17
N SER A 27 -16.22 -7.06 29.14
CA SER A 27 -15.02 -7.64 29.72
C SER A 27 -15.38 -8.60 30.87
N ILE A 28 -14.93 -9.86 30.79
CA ILE A 28 -14.93 -10.79 31.95
C ILE A 28 -13.60 -11.52 32.00
N GLY A 29 -12.94 -11.50 33.17
CA GLY A 29 -11.62 -12.07 33.43
C GLY A 29 -11.58 -13.59 33.61
N GLY A 30 -10.46 -14.21 33.29
CA GLY A 30 -10.21 -15.66 33.47
C GLY A 30 -8.76 -16.11 33.20
N GLN A 31 -8.35 -17.18 33.88
CA GLN A 31 -6.99 -17.72 34.04
C GLN A 31 -6.35 -18.28 32.76
N SER A 32 -5.00 -18.17 32.67
CA SER A 32 -4.16 -18.54 31.52
C SER A 32 -3.91 -20.06 31.42
N LEU A 33 -4.20 -20.64 30.25
CA LEU A 33 -3.71 -21.97 29.83
C LEU A 33 -2.37 -21.82 29.07
N PRO A 34 -1.51 -22.87 29.11
CA PRO A 34 -0.25 -22.84 28.38
C PRO A 34 -0.48 -22.70 26.86
N PRO A 35 0.37 -21.93 26.17
CA PRO A 35 0.20 -21.68 24.74
C PRO A 35 0.38 -22.96 23.93
N GLN A 36 -0.66 -23.38 23.23
CA GLN A 36 -0.56 -24.38 22.18
C GLN A 36 0.27 -23.80 21.01
N PRO A 37 1.13 -24.58 20.36
CA PRO A 37 1.90 -24.10 19.22
C PRO A 37 0.95 -23.75 18.08
N TYR A 38 0.84 -22.45 17.76
CA TYR A 38 0.09 -21.96 16.60
C TYR A 38 0.82 -22.38 15.33
N THR A 39 0.34 -23.40 14.65
CA THR A 39 0.76 -23.70 13.28
C THR A 39 0.16 -22.66 12.36
N SER A 40 1.02 -21.88 11.68
CA SER A 40 0.57 -20.91 10.71
C SER A 40 -0.18 -21.60 9.57
N SER A 41 -1.43 -21.25 9.36
CA SER A 41 -2.29 -21.85 8.32
C SER A 41 -1.90 -21.43 6.88
N LEU A 42 -0.89 -20.57 6.71
CA LEU A 42 -0.46 -20.04 5.41
C LEU A 42 0.26 -21.06 4.50
N SER A 43 0.46 -22.31 4.93
CA SER A 43 1.21 -23.31 4.16
C SER A 43 0.39 -24.05 3.10
N ARG A 44 -0.89 -23.73 2.93
CA ARG A 44 -1.80 -24.48 2.06
C ARG A 44 -2.36 -23.56 0.95
N ILE A 45 -2.19 -23.99 -0.30
CA ILE A 45 -2.89 -23.40 -1.45
C ILE A 45 -4.21 -24.15 -1.63
N ASP A 46 -5.32 -23.41 -1.57
CA ASP A 46 -6.66 -24.00 -1.66
C ASP A 46 -7.24 -23.87 -3.07
N ALA A 47 -6.85 -22.82 -3.80
CA ALA A 47 -7.34 -22.56 -5.15
C ALA A 47 -6.29 -21.92 -6.05
N VAL A 48 -6.47 -22.10 -7.35
CA VAL A 48 -5.78 -21.37 -8.41
C VAL A 48 -6.78 -20.50 -9.16
N GLU A 49 -6.33 -19.32 -9.57
CA GLU A 49 -7.18 -18.37 -10.28
C GLU A 49 -6.46 -17.86 -11.52
N VAL A 50 -7.18 -17.78 -12.64
CA VAL A 50 -6.72 -17.17 -13.88
C VAL A 50 -7.73 -16.12 -14.31
N GLY A 51 -7.24 -14.92 -14.56
CA GLY A 51 -8.10 -13.80 -14.93
C GLY A 51 -7.46 -12.84 -15.90
N GLY A 52 -8.26 -11.92 -16.36
CA GLY A 52 -7.81 -10.83 -17.22
C GLY A 52 -8.62 -9.56 -16.97
N SER A 53 -8.02 -8.45 -17.34
CA SER A 53 -8.67 -7.16 -17.30
C SER A 53 -8.37 -6.34 -18.53
N LEU A 54 -9.34 -5.51 -18.89
CA LEU A 54 -9.16 -4.37 -19.78
C LEU A 54 -9.32 -3.11 -18.92
N GLY A 55 -8.54 -2.08 -19.20
CA GLY A 55 -8.61 -0.88 -18.37
C GLY A 55 -7.91 0.31 -19.00
N ASN A 56 -7.69 1.32 -18.18
CA ASN A 56 -7.06 2.55 -18.63
C ASN A 56 -6.06 3.06 -17.60
N VAL A 57 -4.98 3.66 -18.08
CA VAL A 57 -4.13 4.54 -17.29
C VAL A 57 -4.89 5.83 -17.06
N LEU A 58 -4.99 6.24 -15.79
CA LEU A 58 -5.71 7.44 -15.39
C LEU A 58 -4.79 8.67 -15.53
N VAL A 59 -5.19 9.57 -16.39
CA VAL A 59 -4.50 10.86 -16.57
C VAL A 59 -5.05 11.86 -15.56
N MET A 60 -4.34 12.03 -14.43
CA MET A 60 -4.85 12.71 -13.25
C MET A 60 -4.80 14.23 -13.35
N ASP A 61 -3.86 14.81 -14.08
CA ASP A 61 -3.66 16.26 -14.14
C ASP A 61 -3.63 16.83 -15.57
N GLN A 62 -3.82 18.14 -15.68
CA GLN A 62 -3.82 18.84 -16.96
C GLN A 62 -2.43 18.79 -17.64
N TYR A 63 -1.36 18.86 -16.87
CA TYR A 63 0.00 18.73 -17.41
C TYR A 63 0.18 17.37 -18.09
N GLN A 64 -0.22 16.28 -17.42
CA GLN A 64 -0.12 14.92 -17.97
C GLN A 64 -0.97 14.76 -19.23
N ARG A 65 -2.18 15.35 -19.28
CA ARG A 65 -3.06 15.32 -20.45
C ARG A 65 -2.45 15.96 -21.68
N ALA A 66 -1.60 16.98 -21.49
CA ALA A 66 -1.00 17.71 -22.61
C ALA A 66 -0.03 16.85 -23.45
N TRP A 67 0.47 15.73 -22.93
CA TRP A 67 1.45 14.89 -23.61
C TRP A 67 1.12 13.39 -23.59
N THR A 68 -0.02 13.00 -23.04
CA THR A 68 -0.48 11.61 -23.04
C THR A 68 -1.64 11.44 -24.00
N SER A 69 -1.50 10.52 -24.96
CA SER A 69 -2.54 10.11 -25.89
C SER A 69 -2.65 8.57 -25.82
N GLY A 70 -3.85 8.05 -25.85
CA GLY A 70 -4.07 6.63 -25.63
C GLY A 70 -3.77 6.23 -24.18
N THR A 71 -4.69 5.51 -23.55
CA THR A 71 -4.58 5.15 -22.14
C THR A 71 -4.99 3.70 -21.89
N SER A 72 -5.39 2.96 -22.95
CA SER A 72 -5.90 1.61 -22.80
C SER A 72 -4.79 0.63 -22.41
N LEU A 73 -5.14 -0.28 -21.54
CA LEU A 73 -4.26 -1.37 -21.11
C LEU A 73 -5.01 -2.70 -21.04
N SER A 74 -4.26 -3.79 -21.08
CA SER A 74 -4.75 -5.12 -20.78
C SER A 74 -3.87 -5.79 -19.74
N ASN A 75 -4.44 -6.68 -18.93
CA ASN A 75 -3.70 -7.41 -17.91
C ASN A 75 -4.14 -8.87 -17.88
N VAL A 76 -3.19 -9.78 -17.67
CA VAL A 76 -3.43 -11.20 -17.38
C VAL A 76 -2.92 -11.47 -15.97
N ILE A 77 -3.71 -12.19 -15.20
CA ILE A 77 -3.46 -12.46 -13.78
C ILE A 77 -3.52 -13.96 -13.55
N PHE A 78 -2.48 -14.48 -12.92
CA PHE A 78 -2.47 -15.83 -12.35
C PHE A 78 -2.30 -15.71 -10.85
N SER A 79 -3.18 -16.34 -10.06
CA SER A 79 -3.13 -16.24 -8.59
C SER A 79 -3.20 -17.60 -7.93
N LEU A 80 -2.42 -17.75 -6.86
CA LEU A 80 -2.55 -18.81 -5.87
C LEU A 80 -3.31 -18.24 -4.68
N ARG A 81 -4.35 -18.94 -4.21
CA ARG A 81 -5.21 -18.45 -3.15
C ARG A 81 -5.23 -19.39 -1.96
N HIS A 82 -5.21 -18.81 -0.77
CA HIS A 82 -5.41 -19.48 0.50
C HIS A 82 -6.58 -18.83 1.22
N ARG A 83 -7.67 -19.61 1.41
CA ARG A 83 -8.87 -19.17 2.13
C ARG A 83 -8.79 -19.63 3.58
N THR A 84 -8.82 -18.71 4.53
CA THR A 84 -8.99 -19.08 5.94
C THR A 84 -10.37 -19.65 6.18
N LEU A 85 -10.43 -20.79 6.86
CA LEU A 85 -11.68 -21.50 7.13
C LEU A 85 -12.26 -21.13 8.50
N SER A 86 -13.55 -21.31 8.67
CA SER A 86 -14.27 -21.00 9.92
C SER A 86 -13.91 -21.92 11.09
N ASP A 87 -13.23 -23.03 10.83
CA ASP A 87 -12.69 -23.94 11.83
C ASP A 87 -11.22 -23.67 12.16
N SER A 88 -10.64 -22.62 11.55
CA SER A 88 -9.28 -22.18 11.84
C SER A 88 -9.15 -21.77 13.30
N THR A 89 -8.05 -22.18 13.92
CA THR A 89 -7.65 -21.73 15.26
C THR A 89 -7.04 -20.32 15.24
N ASP A 90 -6.94 -19.70 14.05
CA ASP A 90 -6.44 -18.35 13.89
C ASP A 90 -7.49 -17.34 14.34
N ILE A 91 -7.25 -16.72 15.49
CA ILE A 91 -8.13 -15.70 16.07
C ILE A 91 -8.25 -14.45 15.18
N PHE A 92 -7.20 -14.11 14.40
CA PHE A 92 -7.26 -12.99 13.46
C PHE A 92 -8.13 -13.31 12.24
N ALA A 93 -8.14 -14.57 11.80
CA ALA A 93 -9.04 -15.00 10.73
C ALA A 93 -10.49 -14.70 11.06
N HIS A 94 -10.91 -15.00 12.30
CA HIS A 94 -12.24 -14.67 12.79
C HIS A 94 -12.49 -13.14 12.79
N ASP A 95 -11.55 -12.35 13.32
CA ASP A 95 -11.68 -10.90 13.43
C ASP A 95 -11.79 -10.21 12.06
N TYR A 96 -11.21 -10.82 11.02
CA TYR A 96 -11.27 -10.33 9.64
C TYR A 96 -12.30 -11.06 8.76
N HIS A 97 -13.24 -11.81 9.37
CA HIS A 97 -14.29 -12.56 8.68
C HIS A 97 -13.74 -13.62 7.72
N TYR A 98 -12.67 -14.32 8.14
CA TYR A 98 -12.03 -15.40 7.39
C TYR A 98 -11.55 -14.92 6.00
N PRO A 99 -10.51 -14.08 5.96
CA PRO A 99 -10.01 -13.48 4.74
C PRO A 99 -9.40 -14.53 3.81
N THR A 100 -9.25 -14.15 2.55
CA THR A 100 -8.49 -14.92 1.57
C THR A 100 -7.18 -14.21 1.28
N TRP A 101 -6.08 -14.92 1.42
CA TRP A 101 -4.75 -14.48 1.00
C TRP A 101 -4.48 -14.92 -0.43
N GLY A 102 -3.81 -14.10 -1.21
CA GLY A 102 -3.41 -14.41 -2.57
C GLY A 102 -1.95 -14.05 -2.83
N LEU A 103 -1.33 -14.83 -3.72
CA LEU A 103 -0.06 -14.49 -4.35
C LEU A 103 -0.28 -14.55 -5.85
N SER A 104 -0.09 -13.42 -6.53
CA SER A 104 -0.43 -13.26 -7.94
C SER A 104 0.79 -12.88 -8.76
N LEU A 105 0.90 -13.49 -9.94
CA LEU A 105 1.75 -13.01 -11.02
C LEU A 105 0.85 -12.27 -12.03
N GLN A 106 1.14 -11.00 -12.27
CA GLN A 106 0.35 -10.13 -13.15
C GLN A 106 1.23 -9.65 -14.29
N TRP A 107 0.71 -9.73 -15.52
CA TRP A 107 1.34 -9.18 -16.71
C TRP A 107 0.44 -8.15 -17.34
N ALA A 108 0.79 -6.87 -17.17
CA ALA A 108 0.03 -5.75 -17.73
C ALA A 108 0.74 -5.16 -18.95
N ASN A 109 0.00 -5.02 -20.03
CA ASN A 109 0.47 -4.38 -21.26
C ASN A 109 -0.02 -2.94 -21.31
N LEU A 110 0.90 -1.98 -21.15
CA LEU A 110 0.67 -0.55 -21.21
C LEU A 110 1.21 0.10 -22.50
N SER A 111 1.60 -0.70 -23.49
CA SER A 111 2.22 -0.18 -24.73
C SER A 111 1.30 0.73 -25.56
N ARG A 112 -0.01 0.65 -25.32
CA ARG A 112 -1.02 1.54 -25.94
C ARG A 112 -1.16 2.89 -25.23
N THR A 113 -0.55 3.06 -24.05
CA THR A 113 -0.45 4.36 -23.38
C THR A 113 0.72 5.08 -23.98
N THR A 114 0.45 6.08 -24.82
CA THR A 114 1.47 6.80 -25.55
C THR A 114 1.69 8.18 -24.97
N MET A 115 2.94 8.64 -24.97
CA MET A 115 3.36 9.91 -24.41
C MET A 115 4.28 10.59 -25.42
N GLN A 116 3.93 11.81 -25.80
CA GLN A 116 4.72 12.60 -26.73
C GLN A 116 4.48 14.09 -26.51
N LYS A 117 5.55 14.81 -26.25
CA LYS A 117 5.49 16.26 -26.11
C LYS A 117 5.71 16.93 -27.46
N THR A 118 4.83 17.86 -27.76
CA THR A 118 4.94 18.71 -28.98
C THR A 118 5.72 19.97 -28.67
N ALA A 119 6.21 20.65 -29.72
CA ALA A 119 6.87 21.93 -29.56
C ALA A 119 5.92 22.96 -28.90
N SER A 120 6.38 23.59 -27.82
CA SER A 120 5.61 24.57 -27.07
C SER A 120 6.55 25.42 -26.21
N SER A 121 6.27 26.72 -26.11
CA SER A 121 6.97 27.59 -25.16
C SER A 121 6.81 27.15 -23.68
N ALA A 122 5.77 26.42 -23.37
CA ALA A 122 5.55 25.87 -22.03
C ALA A 122 6.59 24.79 -21.63
N TRP A 123 7.30 24.24 -22.59
CA TRP A 123 8.31 23.19 -22.34
C TRP A 123 9.75 23.75 -22.20
N GLY A 124 9.93 25.07 -22.11
CA GLY A 124 11.24 25.67 -21.96
C GLY A 124 12.18 25.33 -23.13
N GLN A 125 13.35 24.75 -22.82
CA GLN A 125 14.35 24.34 -23.83
C GLN A 125 14.13 22.90 -24.35
N LEU A 126 13.07 22.21 -23.92
CA LEU A 126 12.81 20.85 -24.34
C LEU A 126 12.54 20.78 -25.84
N GLN A 127 13.29 19.94 -26.54
CA GLN A 127 13.05 19.63 -27.94
C GLN A 127 12.15 18.38 -28.05
N PRO A 128 11.11 18.43 -28.89
CA PRO A 128 10.29 17.28 -29.19
C PRO A 128 11.11 16.15 -29.82
N VAL A 129 10.68 14.93 -29.57
CA VAL A 129 11.19 13.73 -30.24
C VAL A 129 10.22 13.26 -31.33
N ASP A 130 10.71 12.57 -32.33
CA ASP A 130 9.95 12.09 -33.49
C ASP A 130 9.25 10.74 -33.28
N TYR A 131 9.30 10.22 -32.04
CA TYR A 131 8.68 8.96 -31.65
C TYR A 131 7.76 9.15 -30.43
N ALA A 132 6.79 8.26 -30.28
CA ALA A 132 5.97 8.16 -29.07
C ALA A 132 6.65 7.28 -28.03
N SER A 133 6.73 7.77 -26.80
CA SER A 133 7.16 7.03 -25.62
C SER A 133 6.00 6.22 -25.04
N HIS A 134 6.29 5.10 -24.38
CA HIS A 134 5.29 4.31 -23.68
C HIS A 134 5.89 3.49 -22.51
N PRO A 135 5.13 3.14 -21.47
CA PRO A 135 5.63 2.38 -20.32
C PRO A 135 6.00 0.92 -20.65
N GLY A 136 5.56 0.37 -21.79
CA GLY A 136 5.80 -1.02 -22.16
C GLY A 136 4.94 -2.01 -21.38
N HIS A 137 5.58 -3.02 -20.81
CA HIS A 137 4.90 -4.06 -20.02
C HIS A 137 5.34 -4.01 -18.57
N LEU A 138 4.43 -4.37 -17.68
CA LEU A 138 4.69 -4.57 -16.25
C LEU A 138 4.53 -6.05 -15.93
N LEU A 139 5.54 -6.65 -15.31
CA LEU A 139 5.46 -7.97 -14.71
C LEU A 139 5.50 -7.78 -13.19
N ALA A 140 4.41 -8.10 -12.51
CA ALA A 140 4.28 -7.85 -11.07
C ALA A 140 4.07 -9.14 -10.27
N LEU A 141 4.79 -9.25 -9.15
CA LEU A 141 4.54 -10.24 -8.10
C LEU A 141 3.83 -9.53 -6.96
N VAL A 142 2.60 -9.95 -6.66
CA VAL A 142 1.67 -9.22 -5.81
C VAL A 142 1.07 -10.13 -4.76
N GLY A 143 1.23 -9.76 -3.49
CA GLY A 143 0.46 -10.30 -2.38
C GLY A 143 -0.90 -9.62 -2.29
N SER A 144 -1.95 -10.34 -1.98
CA SER A 144 -3.29 -9.77 -1.78
C SER A 144 -3.95 -10.28 -0.51
N PHE A 145 -4.72 -9.39 0.11
CA PHE A 145 -5.57 -9.67 1.25
C PHE A 145 -7.00 -9.30 0.91
N SER A 146 -7.89 -10.30 0.81
CA SER A 146 -9.30 -10.12 0.48
C SER A 146 -10.17 -10.37 1.70
N ARG A 147 -10.92 -9.34 2.13
CA ARG A 147 -11.83 -9.44 3.26
C ARG A 147 -13.28 -9.39 2.78
N PRO A 148 -14.09 -10.44 3.03
CA PRO A 148 -15.49 -10.41 2.69
C PRO A 148 -16.28 -9.51 3.65
N PHE A 149 -17.21 -8.72 3.11
CA PHE A 149 -18.24 -8.04 3.86
C PHE A 149 -19.37 -9.03 4.19
N ARG A 150 -19.73 -9.85 3.20
CA ARG A 150 -20.78 -10.85 3.33
C ARG A 150 -20.42 -12.09 2.52
N ARG A 151 -20.75 -13.25 3.10
CA ARG A 151 -20.58 -14.56 2.48
C ARG A 151 -21.91 -15.33 2.53
N SER A 152 -22.23 -16.04 1.45
CA SER A 152 -23.43 -16.88 1.31
C SER A 152 -23.07 -18.20 0.67
N SER A 153 -24.08 -19.09 0.48
CA SER A 153 -23.89 -20.36 -0.20
C SER A 153 -23.54 -20.22 -1.68
N TRP A 154 -23.97 -19.16 -2.31
CA TRP A 154 -23.78 -18.91 -3.74
C TRP A 154 -22.62 -17.99 -4.08
N GLY A 155 -22.05 -17.30 -3.10
CA GLY A 155 -20.92 -16.40 -3.34
C GLY A 155 -20.60 -15.47 -2.18
N GLU A 156 -19.66 -14.57 -2.43
CA GLU A 156 -19.25 -13.55 -1.48
C GLU A 156 -18.93 -12.23 -2.17
N TRP A 157 -18.88 -11.14 -1.41
CA TRP A 157 -18.39 -9.85 -1.89
C TRP A 157 -17.66 -9.12 -0.77
N GLY A 158 -16.71 -8.30 -1.14
CA GLY A 158 -15.85 -7.63 -0.18
C GLY A 158 -14.86 -6.68 -0.85
N TYR A 159 -13.79 -6.38 -0.13
CA TYR A 159 -12.67 -5.62 -0.67
C TYR A 159 -11.37 -6.43 -0.66
N SER A 160 -10.46 -6.05 -1.55
CA SER A 160 -9.12 -6.61 -1.61
C SER A 160 -8.09 -5.49 -1.62
N ILE A 161 -6.98 -5.72 -0.93
CA ILE A 161 -5.79 -4.86 -0.95
C ILE A 161 -4.66 -5.66 -1.55
N GLU A 162 -3.88 -5.02 -2.42
CA GLU A 162 -2.77 -5.61 -3.15
C GLU A 162 -1.50 -4.83 -2.86
N GLU A 163 -0.40 -5.53 -2.56
CA GLU A 163 0.93 -4.95 -2.42
C GLU A 163 1.97 -5.87 -3.03
N GLY A 164 2.98 -5.27 -3.67
CA GLY A 164 4.00 -6.06 -4.34
C GLY A 164 5.06 -5.24 -5.05
N LEU A 165 5.78 -5.94 -5.89
CA LEU A 165 6.82 -5.37 -6.74
C LEU A 165 6.47 -5.63 -8.21
N ALA A 166 6.77 -4.65 -9.07
CA ALA A 166 6.60 -4.76 -10.50
C ALA A 166 7.92 -4.48 -11.22
N PHE A 167 8.18 -5.24 -12.27
CA PHE A 167 9.26 -4.99 -13.21
C PHE A 167 8.71 -4.34 -14.47
N ASN A 168 9.22 -3.16 -14.81
CA ASN A 168 8.87 -2.42 -16.02
C ASN A 168 9.87 -2.70 -17.12
N THR A 169 9.39 -3.14 -18.28
CA THR A 169 10.24 -3.47 -19.43
C THR A 169 10.74 -2.24 -20.19
N ARG A 170 10.09 -1.07 -20.02
CA ARG A 170 10.41 0.15 -20.78
C ARG A 170 10.35 1.40 -19.91
N PRO A 171 11.24 1.54 -18.91
CA PRO A 171 11.34 2.78 -18.13
C PRO A 171 11.80 3.95 -19.02
N TYR A 172 11.78 5.14 -18.44
CA TYR A 172 12.38 6.33 -19.05
C TYR A 172 13.80 6.02 -19.57
N ASN A 173 14.07 6.48 -20.79
CA ASN A 173 15.38 6.41 -21.39
C ASN A 173 15.55 7.61 -22.35
N LYS A 174 16.65 8.34 -22.22
CA LYS A 174 16.89 9.56 -22.98
C LYS A 174 16.95 9.38 -24.49
N LYS A 175 17.27 8.16 -24.96
CA LYS A 175 17.48 7.88 -26.39
C LYS A 175 16.21 7.44 -27.12
N ASN A 176 15.36 6.63 -26.46
CA ASN A 176 14.25 5.96 -27.14
C ASN A 176 12.94 5.91 -26.36
N ASN A 177 12.86 6.58 -25.19
CA ASN A 177 11.67 6.64 -24.35
C ASN A 177 11.63 7.93 -23.50
N ALA A 178 12.00 9.04 -24.12
CA ALA A 178 12.36 10.29 -23.45
C ALA A 178 11.15 11.06 -22.88
N ASP A 179 9.93 10.81 -23.35
CA ASP A 179 8.72 11.44 -22.84
C ASP A 179 7.97 10.56 -21.84
N ASN A 180 8.50 9.37 -21.47
CA ASN A 180 7.92 8.55 -20.41
C ASN A 180 8.22 9.16 -19.03
N GLU A 181 7.31 9.97 -18.51
CA GLU A 181 7.38 10.50 -17.14
C GLU A 181 6.70 9.62 -16.08
N LEU A 182 6.00 8.58 -16.49
CA LEU A 182 5.29 7.72 -15.55
C LEU A 182 6.25 6.86 -14.74
N THR A 183 7.23 6.27 -15.42
CA THR A 183 8.11 5.25 -14.80
C THR A 183 9.57 5.48 -15.20
N GLY A 184 10.40 5.81 -14.22
CA GLY A 184 11.82 6.12 -14.44
C GLY A 184 12.77 4.95 -14.17
N SER A 185 12.31 3.87 -13.55
CA SER A 185 13.14 2.72 -13.21
C SER A 185 12.48 1.40 -13.59
N PRO A 186 13.27 0.32 -13.79
CA PRO A 186 12.73 -1.02 -14.03
C PRO A 186 11.96 -1.57 -12.82
N LEU A 187 12.46 -1.36 -11.60
CA LEU A 187 11.81 -1.84 -10.38
C LEU A 187 10.85 -0.78 -9.83
N LEU A 188 9.62 -1.20 -9.58
CA LEU A 188 8.52 -0.37 -9.08
C LEU A 188 7.83 -1.06 -7.91
N PHE A 189 7.30 -0.29 -6.99
CA PHE A 189 6.30 -0.75 -6.01
C PHE A 189 4.94 -0.85 -6.69
N HIS A 190 4.17 -1.87 -6.32
CA HIS A 190 2.80 -2.08 -6.75
C HIS A 190 1.87 -1.93 -5.55
N PHE A 191 0.84 -1.13 -5.69
CA PHE A 191 -0.27 -1.00 -4.73
C PHE A 191 -1.59 -1.14 -5.47
N GLY A 192 -2.54 -1.81 -4.84
CA GLY A 192 -3.87 -1.95 -5.40
C GLY A 192 -4.95 -2.03 -4.33
N ALA A 193 -6.14 -1.60 -4.72
CA ALA A 193 -7.36 -1.79 -3.94
C ALA A 193 -8.52 -2.11 -4.89
N SER A 194 -9.36 -3.05 -4.50
CA SER A 194 -10.52 -3.42 -5.29
C SER A 194 -11.74 -3.71 -4.43
N LEU A 195 -12.91 -3.52 -5.03
CA LEU A 195 -14.14 -4.17 -4.60
C LEU A 195 -14.32 -5.42 -5.45
N TYR A 196 -14.63 -6.54 -4.82
CA TYR A 196 -14.84 -7.80 -5.54
C TYR A 196 -16.17 -8.44 -5.23
N GLY A 197 -16.66 -9.21 -6.19
CA GLY A 197 -17.74 -10.17 -6.04
C GLY A 197 -17.29 -11.51 -6.58
N GLU A 198 -17.55 -12.59 -5.84
CA GLU A 198 -17.27 -13.97 -6.24
C GLU A 198 -18.57 -14.75 -6.27
N LEU A 199 -18.87 -15.38 -7.42
CA LEU A 199 -20.03 -16.23 -7.64
C LEU A 199 -19.56 -17.68 -7.74
N ARG A 200 -20.12 -18.55 -6.92
CA ARG A 200 -19.85 -19.98 -6.97
C ARG A 200 -20.65 -20.63 -8.09
N LEU A 201 -19.97 -21.16 -9.10
CA LEU A 201 -20.59 -21.82 -10.26
C LEU A 201 -20.83 -23.31 -9.97
N SER A 202 -19.90 -23.93 -9.24
CA SER A 202 -19.97 -25.34 -8.83
C SER A 202 -19.19 -25.58 -7.54
N SER A 203 -19.03 -26.84 -7.13
CA SER A 203 -18.18 -27.21 -5.99
C SER A 203 -16.70 -26.95 -6.23
N ARG A 204 -16.28 -26.78 -7.49
CA ARG A 204 -14.88 -26.57 -7.87
C ARG A 204 -14.59 -25.26 -8.59
N PHE A 205 -15.60 -24.61 -9.13
CA PHE A 205 -15.42 -23.41 -9.94
C PHE A 205 -16.16 -22.22 -9.34
N SER A 206 -15.48 -21.10 -9.27
CA SER A 206 -16.05 -19.79 -8.94
C SER A 206 -15.64 -18.77 -9.99
N LEU A 207 -16.52 -17.81 -10.26
CA LEU A 207 -16.27 -16.64 -11.08
C LEU A 207 -16.07 -15.45 -10.17
N ARG A 208 -14.96 -14.76 -10.32
CA ARG A 208 -14.64 -13.56 -9.55
C ARG A 208 -14.59 -12.34 -10.49
N ALA A 209 -15.25 -11.28 -10.09
CA ALA A 209 -15.20 -9.98 -10.74
C ALA A 209 -14.66 -8.95 -9.74
N ASP A 210 -13.67 -8.15 -10.17
CA ASP A 210 -13.08 -7.09 -9.36
C ASP A 210 -13.16 -5.75 -10.09
N LEU A 211 -13.40 -4.72 -9.32
CA LEU A 211 -13.30 -3.35 -9.75
C LEU A 211 -12.05 -2.76 -9.07
N ALA A 212 -10.91 -2.81 -9.76
CA ALA A 212 -9.62 -2.54 -9.18
C ALA A 212 -9.05 -1.18 -9.59
N PHE A 213 -8.51 -0.47 -8.61
CA PHE A 213 -7.55 0.60 -8.80
C PHE A 213 -6.16 0.05 -8.48
N ARG A 214 -5.19 0.26 -9.38
CA ARG A 214 -3.80 -0.13 -9.19
C ARG A 214 -2.86 1.04 -9.46
N HIS A 215 -1.80 1.11 -8.69
CA HIS A 215 -0.76 2.12 -8.81
C HIS A 215 0.62 1.46 -8.84
N VAL A 216 1.48 1.91 -9.74
CA VAL A 216 2.89 1.53 -9.74
C VAL A 216 3.77 2.76 -9.77
N SER A 217 4.80 2.78 -8.92
CA SER A 217 5.81 3.86 -8.88
C SER A 217 7.09 3.36 -8.21
N ASN A 218 8.18 4.11 -8.35
CA ASN A 218 9.43 3.76 -7.70
C ASN A 218 9.65 4.45 -6.33
N GLY A 219 8.62 5.07 -5.74
CA GLY A 219 8.75 5.72 -4.44
C GLY A 219 9.74 6.89 -4.42
N ALA A 220 9.91 7.60 -5.53
CA ALA A 220 10.86 8.69 -5.73
C ALA A 220 12.36 8.30 -5.63
N THR A 221 12.68 7.01 -5.66
CA THR A 221 14.08 6.53 -5.65
C THR A 221 14.82 6.77 -6.96
N TYR A 222 14.07 7.12 -8.02
CA TYR A 222 14.58 7.45 -9.34
C TYR A 222 13.66 8.47 -10.06
N ARG A 223 14.17 9.18 -11.08
CA ARG A 223 13.39 10.10 -11.89
C ARG A 223 13.30 9.62 -13.35
N PRO A 224 12.16 9.91 -13.99
CA PRO A 224 10.93 10.51 -13.47
C PRO A 224 10.11 9.54 -12.60
N ASN A 225 9.15 10.03 -11.83
CA ASN A 225 8.29 9.21 -10.99
C ASN A 225 6.90 9.84 -10.80
N LYS A 226 6.15 10.02 -11.88
CA LYS A 226 4.71 10.36 -11.75
C LYS A 226 3.89 9.16 -11.30
N GLY A 227 4.37 7.95 -11.56
CA GLY A 227 3.66 6.71 -11.37
C GLY A 227 2.54 6.50 -12.40
N ALA A 228 2.14 5.24 -12.59
CA ALA A 228 0.99 4.90 -13.40
C ALA A 228 -0.18 4.51 -12.50
N ASN A 229 -1.23 5.32 -12.50
CA ASN A 229 -2.51 5.02 -11.87
C ASN A 229 -3.39 4.32 -12.90
N MET A 230 -4.01 3.22 -12.54
CA MET A 230 -4.75 2.37 -13.47
C MET A 230 -6.10 1.98 -12.88
N TRP A 231 -7.11 2.04 -13.73
CA TRP A 231 -8.42 1.50 -13.46
C TRP A 231 -8.60 0.20 -14.23
N GLN A 232 -8.93 -0.90 -13.56
CA GLN A 232 -8.91 -2.23 -14.14
C GLN A 232 -10.08 -3.07 -13.63
N PRO A 233 -11.23 -3.06 -14.32
CA PRO A 233 -12.23 -4.12 -14.14
C PRO A 233 -11.60 -5.46 -14.55
N THR A 234 -11.65 -6.44 -13.67
CA THR A 234 -11.04 -7.76 -13.83
C THR A 234 -12.11 -8.83 -13.77
N LEU A 235 -11.99 -9.86 -14.60
CA LEU A 235 -12.78 -11.08 -14.51
C LEU A 235 -11.85 -12.27 -14.41
N ALA A 236 -12.10 -13.17 -13.46
CA ALA A 236 -11.24 -14.31 -13.20
C ALA A 236 -12.05 -15.57 -12.90
N LEU A 237 -11.57 -16.71 -13.42
CA LEU A 237 -12.07 -18.03 -13.09
C LEU A 237 -11.16 -18.65 -12.03
N GLN A 238 -11.74 -19.08 -10.94
CA GLN A 238 -11.06 -19.76 -9.84
C GLN A 238 -11.41 -21.24 -9.86
N TYR A 239 -10.39 -22.09 -9.64
CA TYR A 239 -10.51 -23.53 -9.50
C TYR A 239 -10.05 -23.96 -8.12
N GLU A 240 -10.96 -24.61 -7.34
CA GLU A 240 -10.68 -25.15 -6.02
C GLU A 240 -9.90 -26.46 -6.16
N LEU A 241 -8.67 -26.51 -5.63
CA LEU A 241 -7.77 -27.67 -5.68
C LEU A 241 -8.24 -28.80 -4.77
N GLN A 242 -8.90 -28.45 -3.67
CA GLN A 242 -9.47 -29.42 -2.75
C GLN A 242 -10.99 -29.34 -2.79
N HIS A 243 -11.61 -30.50 -2.83
CA HIS A 243 -13.03 -30.61 -2.66
C HIS A 243 -13.35 -30.08 -1.26
N THR A 244 -13.68 -28.79 -1.17
CA THR A 244 -14.37 -28.30 0.00
C THR A 244 -15.71 -29.01 -0.02
N SER A 245 -15.76 -30.22 0.57
CA SER A 245 -17.04 -30.85 0.84
C SER A 245 -17.76 -29.82 1.71
N LEU A 246 -18.61 -29.04 1.08
CA LEU A 246 -19.60 -28.27 1.80
C LEU A 246 -20.35 -29.32 2.61
N ARG A 247 -19.94 -29.53 3.86
CA ARG A 247 -20.79 -30.21 4.82
C ARG A 247 -22.10 -29.45 4.75
N LYS A 248 -23.09 -30.04 4.12
CA LYS A 248 -24.45 -29.49 3.96
C LYS A 248 -25.05 -28.99 5.28
N GLY A 249 -24.35 -29.22 6.42
CA GLY A 249 -24.69 -28.76 7.76
C GLY A 249 -24.09 -27.41 8.18
N THR A 250 -22.95 -26.99 7.64
CA THR A 250 -22.19 -25.88 8.25
C THR A 250 -22.63 -24.49 7.77
N MET A 251 -23.29 -24.37 6.63
CA MET A 251 -23.69 -23.08 6.08
C MET A 251 -25.03 -22.53 6.61
N LYS A 252 -25.92 -23.37 7.10
CA LYS A 252 -27.09 -22.90 7.87
C LYS A 252 -26.71 -22.36 9.24
N SER A 253 -25.50 -22.70 9.73
CA SER A 253 -25.10 -22.41 11.09
C SER A 253 -24.38 -21.07 11.25
N THR A 254 -23.66 -20.52 10.23
CA THR A 254 -22.71 -19.45 10.53
C THR A 254 -23.37 -18.14 10.99
N ILE A 255 -24.53 -17.76 10.46
CA ILE A 255 -25.27 -16.59 10.97
C ILE A 255 -26.08 -16.97 12.23
N PHE A 256 -26.71 -18.14 12.23
CA PHE A 256 -27.44 -18.64 13.40
C PHE A 256 -26.52 -19.14 14.53
N GLU A 257 -25.35 -19.72 14.21
CA GLU A 257 -24.37 -20.11 15.21
C GLU A 257 -23.68 -18.91 15.85
N HIS A 258 -23.45 -17.80 15.14
CA HIS A 258 -22.96 -16.58 15.78
C HIS A 258 -24.00 -16.03 16.78
N ALA A 259 -25.25 -15.94 16.39
CA ALA A 259 -26.31 -15.52 17.30
C ALA A 259 -26.50 -16.52 18.46
N ASN A 260 -26.47 -17.83 18.17
CA ASN A 260 -26.59 -18.85 19.19
C ASN A 260 -25.33 -19.02 20.04
N LYS A 261 -24.10 -18.76 19.49
CA LYS A 261 -22.87 -18.73 20.28
C LYS A 261 -22.82 -17.50 21.21
N GLU A 262 -23.27 -16.34 20.76
CA GLU A 262 -23.42 -15.19 21.66
C GLU A 262 -24.41 -15.45 22.79
N VAL A 263 -25.56 -16.05 22.47
CA VAL A 263 -26.57 -16.45 23.46
C VAL A 263 -26.04 -17.55 24.38
N ALA A 264 -25.33 -18.53 23.84
CA ALA A 264 -24.76 -19.65 24.61
C ALA A 264 -23.58 -19.22 25.49
N ILE A 265 -22.80 -18.22 25.07
CA ILE A 265 -21.74 -17.59 25.89
C ILE A 265 -22.38 -16.84 27.05
N LYS A 266 -23.44 -16.08 26.79
CA LYS A 266 -24.21 -15.34 27.82
C LYS A 266 -24.93 -16.33 28.81
N SER A 267 -25.27 -17.51 28.35
CA SER A 267 -25.93 -18.57 29.18
C SER A 267 -24.95 -19.50 29.91
N GLY A 268 -23.62 -19.30 29.77
CA GLY A 268 -22.62 -20.13 30.45
C GLY A 268 -22.46 -21.57 29.90
N VAL A 269 -23.08 -21.90 28.76
CA VAL A 269 -23.08 -23.25 28.16
C VAL A 269 -21.76 -23.54 27.43
N PHE A 270 -20.96 -22.53 27.05
CA PHE A 270 -19.63 -22.73 26.49
C PHE A 270 -18.54 -22.67 27.56
N SER A 271 -17.80 -23.73 27.69
CA SER A 271 -16.61 -23.78 28.52
C SER A 271 -15.55 -22.75 28.08
N LYS A 272 -14.90 -22.11 29.06
CA LYS A 272 -13.74 -21.19 28.86
C LYS A 272 -12.54 -21.88 28.17
N SER A 273 -12.61 -23.13 27.80
CA SER A 273 -11.57 -23.91 27.11
C SER A 273 -11.66 -23.86 25.58
N SER A 274 -12.53 -23.02 24.99
CA SER A 274 -12.56 -22.81 23.54
C SER A 274 -11.27 -22.13 23.08
N PRO A 275 -10.54 -22.68 22.07
CA PRO A 275 -9.32 -22.08 21.54
C PRO A 275 -9.53 -20.68 20.93
N TYR A 276 -10.78 -20.24 20.79
CA TYR A 276 -11.15 -18.90 20.32
C TYR A 276 -11.09 -17.83 21.42
N PHE A 277 -10.91 -18.21 22.69
CA PHE A 277 -10.77 -17.29 23.82
C PHE A 277 -9.30 -16.98 24.11
N CYS A 278 -8.60 -16.32 23.18
CA CYS A 278 -7.40 -15.60 23.55
C CYS A 278 -7.85 -14.22 24.04
N GLU A 279 -7.84 -14.04 25.35
CA GLU A 279 -8.26 -12.82 26.01
C GLU A 279 -7.35 -11.68 25.54
N PHE A 280 -7.90 -10.75 24.79
CA PHE A 280 -7.21 -9.52 24.40
C PHE A 280 -7.52 -8.45 25.46
N SER A 281 -6.49 -7.88 26.03
CA SER A 281 -6.61 -6.73 26.93
C SER A 281 -5.99 -5.49 26.28
N PRO A 282 -6.74 -4.39 26.16
CA PRO A 282 -6.18 -3.14 25.67
C PRO A 282 -5.01 -2.69 26.53
N HIS A 283 -3.90 -2.30 25.88
CA HIS A 283 -2.68 -1.89 26.57
C HIS A 283 -1.95 -0.78 25.83
N TRP A 284 -1.11 -0.06 26.56
CA TRP A 284 -0.21 0.92 26.00
C TRP A 284 1.15 0.28 25.74
N PHE A 285 1.84 0.76 24.71
CA PHE A 285 3.21 0.40 24.40
C PHE A 285 3.94 1.60 23.82
N VAL A 286 5.26 1.57 23.87
CA VAL A 286 6.14 2.54 23.22
C VAL A 286 6.81 1.86 22.03
N HIS A 287 6.82 2.54 20.89
CA HIS A 287 7.51 2.10 19.70
C HIS A 287 8.62 3.09 19.36
N LEU A 288 9.84 2.58 19.18
CA LEU A 288 10.98 3.35 18.68
C LEU A 288 11.45 2.73 17.36
N GLU A 289 11.63 3.56 16.32
CA GLU A 289 12.03 3.08 15.00
C GLU A 289 13.02 4.04 14.33
N GLY A 290 14.13 3.48 13.84
CA GLY A 290 15.06 4.17 12.94
C GLY A 290 14.82 3.73 11.49
N ASN A 291 14.70 4.69 10.58
CA ASN A 291 14.44 4.44 9.16
C ASN A 291 15.54 5.01 8.28
N LEU A 292 15.87 4.25 7.23
CA LEU A 292 16.71 4.67 6.12
C LEU A 292 15.85 4.82 4.87
N GLY A 293 15.72 6.03 4.38
CA GLY A 293 15.04 6.34 3.14
C GLY A 293 15.99 6.69 1.99
N MET A 294 15.47 6.66 0.78
CA MET A 294 16.20 7.06 -0.43
C MET A 294 15.30 7.83 -1.38
N ARG A 295 15.84 8.93 -1.94
CA ARG A 295 15.15 9.74 -2.94
C ARG A 295 16.09 10.33 -3.98
N THR A 296 15.50 10.82 -5.07
CA THR A 296 16.13 11.70 -6.07
C THR A 296 15.39 13.04 -6.11
N LEU A 297 16.06 14.12 -6.56
CA LEU A 297 15.47 15.45 -6.61
C LEU A 297 14.59 15.65 -7.84
N LEU A 298 13.40 16.21 -7.65
CA LEU A 298 12.51 16.64 -8.72
C LEU A 298 13.11 17.86 -9.46
N GLU A 299 13.78 18.73 -8.74
CA GLU A 299 14.45 19.93 -9.24
C GLU A 299 15.54 19.59 -10.26
N GLU A 300 16.33 18.55 -10.00
CA GLU A 300 17.32 18.04 -10.94
C GLU A 300 16.65 17.53 -12.22
N TRP A 301 15.56 16.78 -12.11
CA TRP A 301 14.76 16.35 -13.25
C TRP A 301 14.25 17.55 -14.05
N LEU A 302 13.58 18.52 -13.42
CA LEU A 302 13.03 19.68 -14.09
C LEU A 302 14.09 20.50 -14.81
N ARG A 303 15.26 20.71 -14.19
CA ARG A 303 16.38 21.42 -14.78
C ARG A 303 16.88 20.71 -16.04
N THR A 304 17.15 19.43 -15.98
CA THR A 304 17.70 18.67 -17.10
C THR A 304 16.74 18.51 -18.26
N GLN A 305 15.43 18.51 -18.00
CA GLN A 305 14.39 18.42 -19.04
C GLN A 305 14.11 19.74 -19.72
N TYR A 306 14.02 20.83 -18.95
CA TYR A 306 13.40 22.08 -19.43
C TYR A 306 14.31 23.30 -19.43
N GLN A 307 15.46 23.26 -18.73
CA GLN A 307 16.33 24.40 -18.52
C GLN A 307 17.75 24.16 -19.03
N THR A 308 18.07 22.94 -19.43
CA THR A 308 19.39 22.56 -19.93
C THR A 308 19.39 22.62 -21.45
N SER A 309 20.46 23.21 -22.05
CA SER A 309 20.60 23.25 -23.50
C SER A 309 20.59 21.84 -24.12
N PRO A 310 19.90 21.64 -25.25
CA PRO A 310 19.90 20.35 -25.96
C PRO A 310 21.28 19.87 -26.40
N THR A 311 22.27 20.78 -26.51
CA THR A 311 23.67 20.44 -26.83
C THR A 311 24.46 19.96 -25.61
N SER A 312 23.94 20.13 -24.40
CA SER A 312 24.61 19.70 -23.17
C SER A 312 24.53 18.18 -22.99
N PRO A 313 25.57 17.53 -22.49
CA PRO A 313 25.53 16.08 -22.13
C PRO A 313 24.49 15.77 -21.03
N ASP A 314 24.15 16.76 -20.19
CA ASP A 314 23.18 16.65 -19.11
C ASP A 314 21.72 16.80 -19.58
N TYR A 315 21.52 17.18 -20.86
CA TYR A 315 20.17 17.30 -21.40
C TYR A 315 19.44 15.97 -21.38
N ARG A 316 18.24 15.95 -20.78
CA ARG A 316 17.41 14.76 -20.61
C ARG A 316 18.16 13.58 -19.99
N THR A 317 19.06 13.85 -19.03
CA THR A 317 19.83 12.79 -18.38
C THR A 317 18.95 11.64 -17.88
N ASP A 318 19.51 10.43 -17.88
CA ASP A 318 18.97 9.24 -17.24
C ASP A 318 19.83 8.84 -16.02
N HIS A 319 20.68 9.74 -15.54
CA HIS A 319 21.51 9.56 -14.34
C HIS A 319 21.19 10.64 -13.34
N PHE A 320 20.60 10.23 -12.20
CA PHE A 320 20.19 11.13 -11.11
C PHE A 320 20.93 10.78 -9.83
N LYS A 321 21.36 11.81 -9.11
CA LYS A 321 21.98 11.64 -7.79
C LYS A 321 20.94 11.14 -6.79
N ARG A 322 21.30 10.11 -6.04
CA ARG A 322 20.47 9.55 -4.97
C ARG A 322 20.91 10.09 -3.64
N TYR A 323 19.94 10.46 -2.81
CA TYR A 323 20.16 11.00 -1.48
C TYR A 323 19.53 10.07 -0.45
N PHE A 324 20.30 9.74 0.59
CA PHE A 324 19.77 9.02 1.73
C PHE A 324 19.11 9.99 2.70
N VAL A 325 18.06 9.52 3.33
CA VAL A 325 17.29 10.23 4.35
C VAL A 325 17.27 9.36 5.60
N TYR A 326 17.52 9.95 6.73
CA TYR A 326 17.45 9.26 8.01
C TYR A 326 16.27 9.80 8.79
N ASN A 327 15.53 8.90 9.43
CA ASN A 327 14.41 9.28 10.27
C ASN A 327 14.42 8.47 11.56
N LEU A 328 14.14 9.14 12.68
CA LEU A 328 13.92 8.51 13.97
C LEU A 328 12.48 8.81 14.41
N GLN A 329 11.76 7.78 14.83
CA GLN A 329 10.39 7.88 15.34
C GLN A 329 10.34 7.40 16.78
N GLY A 330 9.59 8.12 17.61
CA GLY A 330 9.28 7.72 18.98
C GLY A 330 7.78 7.91 19.23
N ASP A 331 7.08 6.82 19.54
CA ASP A 331 5.62 6.76 19.52
C ASP A 331 5.08 6.18 20.82
N VAL A 332 3.98 6.77 21.30
CA VAL A 332 3.13 6.19 22.34
C VAL A 332 1.85 5.71 21.71
N MET A 333 1.65 4.41 21.77
CA MET A 333 0.58 3.71 21.07
C MET A 333 -0.33 3.01 22.07
N ARG A 334 -1.62 2.97 21.77
CA ARG A 334 -2.60 2.17 22.50
C ARG A 334 -3.19 1.12 21.57
N ARG A 335 -2.95 -0.15 21.86
CA ARG A 335 -3.68 -1.24 21.21
C ARG A 335 -5.03 -1.37 21.88
N TYR A 336 -6.06 -0.87 21.21
CA TYR A 336 -7.43 -0.83 21.75
C TYR A 336 -8.28 -2.04 21.33
N ALA A 337 -7.85 -2.73 20.26
CA ALA A 337 -8.45 -3.98 19.80
C ALA A 337 -7.34 -4.93 19.32
N ARG A 338 -7.60 -6.24 19.26
CA ARG A 338 -6.62 -7.23 18.80
C ARG A 338 -5.99 -6.88 17.47
N ARG A 339 -6.76 -6.32 16.57
CA ARG A 339 -6.35 -5.96 15.22
C ARG A 339 -5.98 -4.49 15.03
N TRP A 340 -6.10 -3.62 16.05
CA TRP A 340 -5.89 -2.19 15.87
C TRP A 340 -5.17 -1.51 17.03
N ALA A 341 -4.26 -0.62 16.67
CA ALA A 341 -3.66 0.35 17.56
C ALA A 341 -3.77 1.76 17.00
N VAL A 342 -3.82 2.73 17.88
CA VAL A 342 -3.79 4.16 17.58
C VAL A 342 -2.82 4.84 18.53
N GLY A 343 -2.16 5.88 18.09
CA GLY A 343 -1.27 6.65 18.94
C GLY A 343 -0.78 7.92 18.29
N ALA A 344 0.20 8.51 18.94
CA ALA A 344 0.89 9.70 18.45
C ALA A 344 2.38 9.61 18.77
N GLY A 345 3.18 10.32 18.00
CA GLY A 345 4.62 10.32 18.19
C GLY A 345 5.32 11.50 17.54
N LEU A 346 6.63 11.54 17.77
CA LEU A 346 7.54 12.51 17.19
C LEU A 346 8.37 11.84 16.09
N ASP A 347 8.48 12.53 14.95
CA ASP A 347 9.32 12.12 13.84
C ASP A 347 10.44 13.15 13.64
N VAL A 348 11.69 12.71 13.74
CA VAL A 348 12.90 13.52 13.49
C VAL A 348 13.51 13.08 12.18
N PHE A 349 13.59 13.99 11.19
CA PHE A 349 14.16 13.70 9.88
C PHE A 349 15.48 14.42 9.71
N THR A 350 16.48 13.69 9.21
CA THR A 350 17.71 14.29 8.67
C THR A 350 17.70 14.13 7.16
N LEU A 351 17.67 15.27 6.46
CA LEU A 351 17.43 15.41 5.02
C LEU A 351 18.66 16.04 4.33
N PRO A 352 19.77 15.30 4.12
CA PRO A 352 21.02 15.87 3.56
C PRO A 352 20.85 16.51 2.19
N TYR A 353 19.83 16.11 1.42
CA TYR A 353 19.54 16.67 0.11
C TYR A 353 19.11 18.15 0.16
N VAL A 354 18.72 18.67 1.32
CA VAL A 354 18.26 20.04 1.49
C VAL A 354 19.38 21.03 1.18
N ASP A 355 20.63 20.69 1.48
CA ASP A 355 21.78 21.50 1.11
C ASP A 355 21.95 21.63 -0.41
N GLU A 356 21.62 20.56 -1.14
CA GLU A 356 21.67 20.59 -2.62
C GLU A 356 20.53 21.39 -3.23
N LEU A 357 19.37 21.49 -2.56
CA LEU A 357 18.23 22.27 -3.06
C LEU A 357 18.57 23.76 -3.30
N ARG A 358 19.54 24.31 -2.58
CA ARG A 358 20.05 25.67 -2.79
C ARG A 358 20.56 25.88 -4.22
N ASN A 359 21.14 24.84 -4.83
CA ASN A 359 21.69 24.90 -6.19
C ASN A 359 20.61 25.00 -7.26
N TYR A 360 19.37 24.66 -6.91
CA TYR A 360 18.19 24.73 -7.80
C TYR A 360 17.29 25.92 -7.49
N ALA A 361 17.59 26.69 -6.42
CA ALA A 361 16.82 27.87 -6.08
C ALA A 361 16.94 28.94 -7.18
N PRO A 362 15.88 29.61 -7.59
CA PRO A 362 15.97 30.79 -8.41
C PRO A 362 16.87 31.82 -7.73
N ARG A 363 17.70 32.53 -8.48
CA ARG A 363 18.65 33.56 -7.97
C ARG A 363 17.99 34.66 -7.13
N HIS A 364 16.67 34.78 -7.14
CA HIS A 364 15.87 35.78 -6.44
C HIS A 364 15.23 35.26 -5.13
N GLY A 365 15.78 34.20 -4.54
CA GLY A 365 15.26 33.60 -3.29
C GLY A 365 15.88 34.17 -2.02
N GLU A 366 16.11 35.47 -1.91
CA GLU A 366 16.52 36.09 -0.66
C GLU A 366 15.51 35.79 0.46
N GLY A 367 16.03 35.35 1.64
CA GLY A 367 15.20 35.00 2.82
C GLY A 367 14.74 33.54 2.92
N ARG A 368 15.05 32.66 1.97
CA ARG A 368 14.70 31.23 2.07
C ARG A 368 15.65 30.51 3.02
N LYS A 369 15.07 29.72 3.91
CA LYS A 369 15.82 28.94 4.88
C LYS A 369 15.95 27.50 4.40
N TYR A 370 17.14 26.95 4.60
CA TYR A 370 17.49 25.56 4.28
C TYR A 370 18.17 24.92 5.49
N ALA A 371 17.51 23.93 6.08
CA ALA A 371 18.06 23.15 7.17
C ALA A 371 17.79 21.66 6.94
N PRO A 372 18.81 20.81 7.08
CA PRO A 372 18.62 19.36 6.86
C PRO A 372 17.80 18.70 7.96
N LEU A 373 17.63 19.34 9.11
CA LEU A 373 16.82 18.83 10.22
C LEU A 373 15.38 19.26 10.07
N SER A 374 14.46 18.29 10.17
CA SER A 374 13.02 18.54 10.26
C SER A 374 12.43 17.78 11.43
N LEU A 375 11.41 18.36 12.07
CA LEU A 375 10.70 17.78 13.20
C LEU A 375 9.21 17.76 12.91
N GLY A 376 8.54 16.64 13.15
CA GLY A 376 7.10 16.50 13.00
C GLY A 376 6.46 15.79 14.17
N ILE A 377 5.17 16.03 14.34
CA ILE A 377 4.30 15.25 15.21
C ILE A 377 3.31 14.49 14.33
N ALA A 378 3.03 13.23 14.63
CA ALA A 378 2.17 12.40 13.82
C ALA A 378 1.11 11.67 14.65
N LEU A 379 -0.09 11.58 14.10
CA LEU A 379 -1.09 10.60 14.49
C LEU A 379 -0.82 9.31 13.72
N LYS A 380 -0.89 8.18 14.42
CA LYS A 380 -0.50 6.87 13.90
C LYS A 380 -1.62 5.86 14.12
N HIS A 381 -1.87 5.05 13.11
CA HIS A 381 -2.81 3.94 13.19
C HIS A 381 -2.16 2.69 12.60
N GLU A 382 -2.33 1.56 13.27
CA GLU A 382 -1.86 0.24 12.81
C GLU A 382 -2.99 -0.78 12.80
N SER A 383 -2.98 -1.61 11.76
CA SER A 383 -3.89 -2.74 11.57
C SER A 383 -3.08 -4.03 11.54
N TYR A 384 -3.39 -4.98 12.42
CA TYR A 384 -2.60 -6.19 12.64
C TYR A 384 -3.29 -7.43 12.09
N TYR A 385 -2.51 -8.28 11.46
CA TYR A 385 -2.83 -9.68 11.24
C TYR A 385 -1.65 -10.55 11.67
N GLN A 386 -1.79 -11.22 12.80
CA GLN A 386 -0.71 -11.99 13.45
C GLN A 386 0.54 -11.12 13.71
N ARG A 387 1.65 -11.41 13.03
CA ARG A 387 2.93 -10.69 13.13
C ARG A 387 3.10 -9.61 12.06
N LEU A 388 2.18 -9.51 11.14
CA LEU A 388 2.20 -8.48 10.11
C LEU A 388 1.26 -7.36 10.51
N SER A 389 1.69 -6.12 10.38
CA SER A 389 0.83 -4.95 10.49
C SER A 389 0.99 -4.05 9.26
N SER A 390 -0.09 -3.38 8.91
CA SER A 390 -0.06 -2.22 8.03
C SER A 390 -0.23 -0.95 8.85
N TYR A 391 0.52 0.09 8.52
CA TYR A 391 0.44 1.36 9.22
C TYR A 391 0.11 2.53 8.31
N VAL A 392 -0.60 3.50 8.88
CA VAL A 392 -0.89 4.81 8.27
C VAL A 392 -0.59 5.88 9.30
N HIS A 393 0.30 6.81 8.95
CA HIS A 393 0.62 7.96 9.77
C HIS A 393 0.25 9.25 9.03
N VAL A 394 -0.29 10.21 9.75
CA VAL A 394 -0.53 11.57 9.27
C VAL A 394 0.18 12.53 10.20
N GLY A 395 1.18 13.20 9.70
CA GLY A 395 2.03 14.08 10.48
C GLY A 395 1.96 15.54 10.04
N TYR A 396 2.32 16.41 10.98
CA TYR A 396 2.45 17.84 10.77
C TYR A 396 3.86 18.28 11.15
N TYR A 397 4.52 19.09 10.31
CA TYR A 397 5.84 19.60 10.61
C TYR A 397 5.80 20.74 11.62
N LEU A 398 6.52 20.56 12.72
CA LEU A 398 6.80 21.60 13.68
C LEU A 398 7.99 22.46 13.24
N LEU A 399 8.95 21.83 12.55
CA LEU A 399 10.11 22.48 11.95
C LEU A 399 10.39 21.83 10.60
N ARG A 400 10.45 22.63 9.53
CA ARG A 400 10.86 22.21 8.20
C ARG A 400 11.33 23.43 7.40
N GLU A 401 12.59 23.43 6.98
CA GLU A 401 13.20 24.53 6.22
C GLU A 401 13.87 23.97 4.97
N THR A 402 13.09 23.78 3.90
CA THR A 402 13.52 23.17 2.62
C THR A 402 13.50 24.17 1.47
N GLY A 403 13.49 25.47 1.77
CA GLY A 403 13.53 26.55 0.79
C GLY A 403 12.19 26.88 0.12
N GLY A 404 11.14 26.09 0.29
CA GLY A 404 9.79 26.33 -0.24
C GLY A 404 9.79 26.54 -1.76
N LEU A 405 10.47 25.66 -2.52
CA LEU A 405 10.49 25.73 -3.97
C LEU A 405 9.09 25.42 -4.53
N PRO A 406 8.60 26.18 -5.54
CA PRO A 406 7.27 25.97 -6.11
C PRO A 406 7.07 24.59 -6.75
N SER A 407 8.16 23.94 -7.18
CA SER A 407 8.15 22.60 -7.75
C SER A 407 7.96 21.49 -6.72
N THR A 408 8.25 21.77 -5.45
CA THR A 408 7.97 20.87 -4.34
C THR A 408 6.55 21.13 -3.90
N ASP A 409 5.63 20.21 -4.11
CA ASP A 409 4.27 20.26 -3.55
C ASP A 409 4.31 20.07 -2.02
N GLU A 410 5.22 20.77 -1.36
CA GLU A 410 5.44 20.67 0.06
C GLU A 410 4.27 21.25 0.83
N THR A 411 3.65 20.40 1.61
CA THR A 411 2.63 20.78 2.56
C THR A 411 3.22 20.85 3.96
N PRO A 412 2.60 21.57 4.90
CA PRO A 412 2.99 21.51 6.30
C PRO A 412 2.68 20.15 6.94
N TYR A 413 2.04 19.23 6.22
CA TYR A 413 1.72 17.87 6.65
C TYR A 413 2.34 16.84 5.70
N TYR A 414 2.48 15.61 6.21
CA TYR A 414 2.96 14.46 5.47
C TYR A 414 2.17 13.21 5.81
N GLU A 415 2.18 12.27 4.93
CA GLU A 415 1.61 10.95 5.10
C GLU A 415 2.70 9.89 5.05
N ARG A 416 2.53 8.80 5.81
CA ARG A 416 3.36 7.59 5.72
C ARG A 416 2.46 6.37 5.70
N VAL A 417 2.79 5.44 4.83
CA VAL A 417 2.10 4.16 4.72
C VAL A 417 3.12 3.05 4.55
N GLY A 418 2.86 1.89 5.10
CA GLY A 418 3.76 0.76 4.94
C GLY A 418 3.30 -0.49 5.67
N LEU A 419 4.17 -1.49 5.60
CA LEU A 419 4.04 -2.76 6.30
C LEU A 419 5.13 -2.87 7.37
N ARG A 420 4.78 -3.54 8.48
CA ARG A 420 5.71 -3.85 9.57
C ARG A 420 5.57 -5.32 9.95
N TYR A 421 6.69 -5.99 10.12
CA TYR A 421 6.75 -7.34 10.63
C TYR A 421 7.29 -7.35 12.06
N HIS A 422 6.57 -8.02 12.96
CA HIS A 422 6.92 -8.14 14.39
C HIS A 422 7.59 -9.50 14.62
N PHE A 423 8.86 -9.47 14.99
CA PHE A 423 9.63 -10.68 15.27
C PHE A 423 9.23 -11.30 16.62
N GLY A 424 9.65 -12.55 16.83
CA GLY A 424 9.33 -13.31 18.04
C GLY A 424 8.10 -14.22 17.87
N ASN A 425 7.61 -14.74 18.98
CA ASN A 425 6.39 -15.54 18.97
C ASN A 425 5.13 -14.65 18.95
N LEU A 426 3.98 -15.25 18.62
CA LEU A 426 2.72 -14.49 18.51
C LEU A 426 2.32 -13.80 19.82
N SER A 427 2.60 -14.42 20.98
CA SER A 427 2.32 -13.80 22.27
C SER A 427 3.13 -12.54 22.50
N GLN A 428 4.41 -12.52 22.10
CA GLN A 428 5.26 -11.32 22.15
C GLN A 428 4.77 -10.22 21.20
N ALA A 429 4.44 -10.61 19.97
CA ALA A 429 3.88 -9.68 18.98
C ALA A 429 2.53 -9.07 19.44
N LEU A 430 1.68 -9.86 20.10
CA LEU A 430 0.42 -9.38 20.68
C LEU A 430 0.62 -8.42 21.85
N LYS A 431 1.71 -8.56 22.61
CA LYS A 431 2.05 -7.69 23.74
C LYS A 431 2.95 -6.52 23.35
N HIS A 432 3.27 -6.35 22.07
CA HIS A 432 4.20 -5.35 21.57
C HIS A 432 5.52 -5.35 22.35
N ARG A 433 6.25 -6.45 22.22
CA ARG A 433 7.59 -6.59 22.81
C ARG A 433 8.51 -7.23 21.79
N GLY A 434 9.51 -6.45 21.37
CA GLY A 434 10.58 -6.99 20.55
C GLY A 434 10.85 -6.21 19.27
N LEU A 435 11.68 -6.82 18.45
CA LEU A 435 12.19 -6.27 17.21
C LEU A 435 11.10 -6.17 16.15
N THR A 436 11.11 -5.09 15.39
CA THR A 436 10.27 -4.90 14.21
C THR A 436 11.09 -4.55 12.98
N LEU A 437 10.62 -4.90 11.82
CA LEU A 437 11.15 -4.49 10.52
C LEU A 437 10.03 -3.89 9.69
N SER A 438 10.25 -2.71 9.13
CA SER A 438 9.25 -2.03 8.33
C SER A 438 9.76 -1.67 6.92
N ILE A 439 8.81 -1.57 5.99
CA ILE A 439 9.01 -0.98 4.68
C ILE A 439 7.85 -0.03 4.41
N GLY A 440 8.14 1.17 3.88
CA GLY A 440 7.10 2.15 3.66
C GLY A 440 7.46 3.24 2.68
N ILE A 441 6.50 4.12 2.47
CA ILE A 441 6.63 5.32 1.66
C ILE A 441 6.16 6.51 2.49
N LYS A 442 6.98 7.55 2.51
CA LYS A 442 6.57 8.87 2.98
C LYS A 442 6.14 9.71 1.78
N ALA A 443 5.09 10.48 1.94
CA ALA A 443 4.49 11.29 0.88
C ALA A 443 4.04 12.67 1.35
N HIS A 444 3.83 13.57 0.39
CA HIS A 444 3.14 14.84 0.56
C HIS A 444 2.03 14.91 -0.50
N LYS A 445 0.77 15.10 -0.09
CA LYS A 445 -0.40 15.08 -1.00
C LYS A 445 -0.39 13.84 -1.90
N LEU A 446 -0.07 12.68 -1.32
CA LEU A 446 0.02 11.40 -2.02
C LEU A 446 1.14 11.29 -3.09
N LYS A 447 2.01 12.29 -3.20
CA LYS A 447 3.21 12.20 -4.03
C LYS A 447 4.36 11.68 -3.17
N ALA A 448 4.95 10.56 -3.57
CA ALA A 448 6.05 9.96 -2.85
C ALA A 448 7.22 10.95 -2.69
N ASP A 449 7.63 11.15 -1.45
CA ASP A 449 8.82 11.91 -1.07
C ASP A 449 10.04 11.00 -1.08
N PHE A 450 9.94 9.84 -0.40
CA PHE A 450 10.93 8.77 -0.42
C PHE A 450 10.33 7.43 0.01
N ALA A 451 10.94 6.35 -0.48
CA ALA A 451 10.75 5.01 0.08
C ALA A 451 11.74 4.78 1.22
N GLU A 452 11.35 4.01 2.21
CA GLU A 452 12.14 3.77 3.42
C GLU A 452 12.03 2.32 3.92
N ILE A 453 13.08 1.88 4.60
CA ILE A 453 13.09 0.66 5.40
C ILE A 453 13.42 1.05 6.84
N GLY A 454 12.80 0.39 7.81
CA GLY A 454 12.95 0.71 9.23
C GLY A 454 13.22 -0.51 10.08
N ILE A 455 13.99 -0.28 11.14
CA ILE A 455 14.19 -1.25 12.22
C ILE A 455 13.73 -0.57 13.50
N GLY A 456 12.84 -1.24 14.22
CA GLY A 456 12.23 -0.71 15.43
C GLY A 456 12.19 -1.72 16.57
N TRP A 457 11.77 -1.22 17.72
CA TRP A 457 11.58 -2.01 18.93
C TRP A 457 10.34 -1.55 19.68
N ASP A 458 9.51 -2.53 20.05
CA ASP A 458 8.33 -2.34 20.91
C ASP A 458 8.67 -2.67 22.37
N PHE A 459 8.20 -1.80 23.31
CA PHE A 459 8.45 -1.90 24.76
C PHE A 459 7.16 -2.09 25.54
#